data_d8639ab3fbebb13ffd85533f068a5095
#
_entry.id   d8639ab3fbebb13ffd85533f068a5095
#
_cell.length_a   1.000
_cell.length_b   1.000
_cell.length_c   1.000
_cell.angle_alpha   90.00
_cell.angle_beta   90.00
_cell.angle_gamma   90.00
#
_symmetry.space_group_name_H-M   'P 1'
#
loop_
_entity.id
_entity.type
_entity.pdbx_description
1 polymer ?
#
loop_
_entity_poly.entity_id
_entity_poly.type
_entity_poly.pdbx_seq_one_letter_code
_entity_poly.pdbx_strand_id
1 'polypeptide(L)'
;MSFDSIFPLPRVRALGPRNLSAAAALRRVAAFPELIGVLAVAGFLNLWNLQVNGDANTFYAAAVKSMAVSWHDFLFNSMDKAGLMTVDKPPLADWIEALSVRIFGFNSYALLAPQAVMGIISAGLMYDLVRRRFGRVAGFAAGIVLCTTPTIVAMSRHNNPDELLVMLSVAATWCFLRALETHRTKWMVWTGVMIGLGFETKMGVALMLLPAFFLAWAWVHWDRSLGVRGNLAWFGQALWGGLALAVVGLAWPVLMWLTPAADRPWISGTTDNSIWSLIVGYNGLGRVSGQAGGPGGGAGGFGGRAGAGGGGAGFGHSTTGGALPGFSGGTNPFSGHGGRLGGGAGGGGNSTFGGNTGVFRLLNDALGSQAGWLLGGAVVAIIALIALTRLRRKDPNTGFLIAIAGTLVVVGVVFSFAS
;
A
#
# COMPACT_ATOMS: atom_id res chain seq x y z
N MET A 1 -35.71 3.36 23.16
CA MET A 1 -34.44 3.07 23.84
C MET A 1 -33.34 3.89 23.14
N SER A 2 -32.67 4.77 23.88
CA SER A 2 -31.60 5.60 23.35
C SER A 2 -30.31 4.77 23.23
N PHE A 3 -29.55 4.91 22.15
CA PHE A 3 -28.30 4.21 21.86
C PHE A 3 -27.23 4.40 22.96
N ASP A 4 -27.31 5.50 23.72
CA ASP A 4 -26.42 5.80 24.85
C ASP A 4 -26.53 4.83 26.02
N SER A 5 -27.61 4.05 26.08
CA SER A 5 -27.82 3.04 27.13
C SER A 5 -27.18 1.67 26.82
N ILE A 6 -26.87 1.41 25.55
CA ILE A 6 -26.29 0.14 25.08
C ILE A 6 -24.76 0.22 24.98
N PHE A 7 -24.23 1.39 24.65
CA PHE A 7 -22.79 1.67 24.54
C PHE A 7 -22.45 3.00 25.23
N PRO A 8 -22.16 3.01 26.53
CA PRO A 8 -21.75 4.23 27.22
C PRO A 8 -20.40 4.68 26.67
N LEU A 9 -20.39 5.83 25.96
CA LEU A 9 -19.17 6.44 25.45
C LEU A 9 -18.31 6.91 26.63
N PRO A 10 -17.04 6.46 26.77
CA PRO A 10 -16.15 6.98 27.78
C PRO A 10 -15.87 8.46 27.50
N ARG A 11 -16.20 9.34 28.44
CA ARG A 11 -15.83 10.77 28.39
C ARG A 11 -14.31 10.87 28.30
N VAL A 12 -13.80 11.30 27.15
CA VAL A 12 -12.37 11.54 26.93
C VAL A 12 -11.95 12.75 27.78
N ARG A 13 -11.36 12.50 28.96
CA ARG A 13 -10.64 13.53 29.71
C ARG A 13 -9.43 13.96 28.88
N ALA A 14 -9.36 15.26 28.56
CA ALA A 14 -8.19 15.87 27.93
C ALA A 14 -6.99 15.73 28.88
N LEU A 15 -6.08 14.83 28.55
CA LEU A 15 -4.80 14.67 29.24
C LEU A 15 -3.81 15.68 28.63
N GLY A 16 -3.31 16.62 29.45
CA GLY A 16 -2.27 17.57 29.09
C GLY A 16 -0.96 16.87 28.63
N PRO A 17 0.01 17.63 28.10
CA PRO A 17 1.26 17.08 27.61
C PRO A 17 2.06 16.48 28.80
N ARG A 18 2.16 15.17 28.84
CA ARG A 18 3.01 14.43 29.80
C ARG A 18 4.22 13.88 29.08
N ASN A 19 5.42 14.21 29.59
CA ASN A 19 6.67 13.54 29.24
C ASN A 19 6.48 12.03 29.45
N LEU A 20 6.42 11.27 28.35
CA LEU A 20 6.22 9.84 28.39
C LEU A 20 7.58 9.18 28.65
N SER A 21 7.88 8.79 29.89
CA SER A 21 8.95 7.84 30.15
C SER A 21 8.58 6.48 29.54
N ALA A 22 9.58 5.69 29.11
CA ALA A 22 9.36 4.34 28.57
C ALA A 22 8.53 3.47 29.53
N ALA A 23 8.72 3.63 30.85
CA ALA A 23 7.94 2.96 31.88
C ALA A 23 6.44 3.35 31.85
N ALA A 24 6.10 4.59 31.55
CA ALA A 24 4.71 5.03 31.42
C ALA A 24 4.05 4.50 30.14
N ALA A 25 4.83 4.36 29.06
CA ALA A 25 4.37 3.72 27.84
C ALA A 25 4.10 2.23 28.05
N LEU A 26 5.01 1.50 28.69
CA LEU A 26 4.84 0.09 29.03
C LEU A 26 3.63 -0.15 29.95
N ARG A 27 3.44 0.67 30.99
CA ARG A 27 2.26 0.58 31.86
C ARG A 27 0.94 0.83 31.09
N ARG A 28 0.96 1.68 30.07
CA ARG A 28 -0.22 1.91 29.22
C ARG A 28 -0.51 0.71 28.33
N VAL A 29 0.52 0.08 27.74
CA VAL A 29 0.35 -1.14 26.94
C VAL A 29 -0.16 -2.27 27.84
N ALA A 30 0.41 -2.45 29.05
CA ALA A 30 -0.02 -3.45 30.02
C ALA A 30 -1.49 -3.26 30.50
N ALA A 31 -2.03 -2.03 30.41
CA ALA A 31 -3.43 -1.77 30.71
C ALA A 31 -4.43 -2.32 29.64
N PHE A 32 -3.90 -2.80 28.50
CA PHE A 32 -4.69 -3.34 27.40
C PHE A 32 -4.18 -4.73 27.01
N PRO A 33 -4.54 -5.78 27.75
CA PRO A 33 -4.09 -7.15 27.48
C PRO A 33 -4.51 -7.63 26.09
N GLU A 34 -5.61 -7.12 25.55
CA GLU A 34 -6.06 -7.41 24.19
C GLU A 34 -5.07 -6.92 23.12
N LEU A 35 -4.45 -5.73 23.34
CA LEU A 35 -3.40 -5.23 22.47
C LEU A 35 -2.17 -6.14 22.50
N ILE A 36 -1.78 -6.59 23.69
CA ILE A 36 -0.66 -7.53 23.85
C ILE A 36 -0.95 -8.82 23.07
N GLY A 37 -2.18 -9.34 23.19
CA GLY A 37 -2.62 -10.52 22.44
C GLY A 37 -2.51 -10.32 20.92
N VAL A 38 -3.01 -9.18 20.40
CA VAL A 38 -2.88 -8.84 18.96
C VAL A 38 -1.43 -8.77 18.53
N LEU A 39 -0.57 -8.05 19.29
CA LEU A 39 0.84 -7.91 18.97
C LEU A 39 1.61 -9.23 19.05
N ALA A 40 1.26 -10.11 20.00
CA ALA A 40 1.86 -11.43 20.13
C ALA A 40 1.51 -12.34 18.95
N VAL A 41 0.23 -12.37 18.54
CA VAL A 41 -0.21 -13.14 17.37
C VAL A 41 0.43 -12.59 16.09
N ALA A 42 0.41 -11.27 15.88
CA ALA A 42 1.04 -10.64 14.73
C ALA A 42 2.56 -10.91 14.71
N GLY A 43 3.22 -10.79 15.87
CA GLY A 43 4.66 -11.07 16.00
C GLY A 43 5.00 -12.51 15.67
N PHE A 44 4.22 -13.46 16.21
CA PHE A 44 4.40 -14.87 15.90
C PHE A 44 4.22 -15.16 14.40
N LEU A 45 3.12 -14.71 13.79
CA LEU A 45 2.82 -14.99 12.38
C LEU A 45 3.84 -14.36 11.43
N ASN A 46 4.32 -13.16 11.73
CA ASN A 46 5.18 -12.42 10.83
C ASN A 46 6.67 -12.72 11.01
N LEU A 47 7.14 -12.99 12.26
CA LEU A 47 8.56 -13.16 12.54
C LEU A 47 8.99 -14.64 12.65
N TRP A 48 8.04 -15.56 12.92
CA TRP A 48 8.38 -16.98 13.10
C TRP A 48 8.99 -17.56 11.83
N ASN A 49 10.20 -18.12 11.96
CA ASN A 49 10.91 -18.82 10.87
C ASN A 49 10.96 -18.00 9.56
N LEU A 50 11.25 -16.71 9.65
CA LEU A 50 11.22 -15.77 8.52
C LEU A 50 12.26 -16.15 7.44
N GLN A 51 13.36 -16.79 7.85
CA GLN A 51 14.44 -17.26 6.95
C GLN A 51 13.99 -18.27 5.89
N VAL A 52 12.87 -18.98 6.09
CA VAL A 52 12.32 -19.91 5.09
C VAL A 52 11.98 -19.21 3.76
N ASN A 53 11.69 -17.91 3.83
CA ASN A 53 11.35 -17.13 2.64
C ASN A 53 12.59 -16.73 1.81
N GLY A 54 13.82 -17.03 2.30
CA GLY A 54 15.05 -16.65 1.59
C GLY A 54 15.13 -15.16 1.32
N ASP A 55 15.40 -14.81 0.07
CA ASP A 55 15.43 -13.42 -0.39
C ASP A 55 14.05 -12.91 -0.85
N ALA A 56 13.01 -13.73 -0.75
CA ALA A 56 11.64 -13.49 -1.17
C ALA A 56 11.55 -12.95 -2.62
N ASN A 57 11.43 -11.63 -2.84
CA ASN A 57 11.50 -11.04 -4.17
C ASN A 57 12.95 -10.68 -4.51
N THR A 58 13.55 -11.44 -5.40
CA THR A 58 14.96 -11.28 -5.82
C THR A 58 15.24 -9.94 -6.50
N PHE A 59 14.23 -9.32 -7.14
CA PHE A 59 14.35 -8.00 -7.75
C PHE A 59 14.63 -6.93 -6.68
N TYR A 60 13.79 -6.85 -5.65
CA TYR A 60 14.00 -5.92 -4.54
C TYR A 60 15.22 -6.30 -3.69
N ALA A 61 15.48 -7.59 -3.50
CA ALA A 61 16.67 -8.05 -2.77
C ALA A 61 17.97 -7.59 -3.44
N ALA A 62 18.06 -7.64 -4.78
CA ALA A 62 19.21 -7.15 -5.54
C ALA A 62 19.38 -5.63 -5.36
N ALA A 63 18.30 -4.88 -5.46
CA ALA A 63 18.30 -3.43 -5.25
C ALA A 63 18.74 -3.05 -3.83
N VAL A 64 18.15 -3.68 -2.81
CA VAL A 64 18.53 -3.47 -1.40
C VAL A 64 20.00 -3.78 -1.17
N LYS A 65 20.53 -4.85 -1.79
CA LYS A 65 21.96 -5.21 -1.70
C LYS A 65 22.87 -4.15 -2.33
N SER A 66 22.47 -3.54 -3.47
CA SER A 66 23.20 -2.43 -4.09
C SER A 66 23.17 -1.20 -3.20
N MET A 67 21.99 -0.81 -2.72
CA MET A 67 21.79 0.33 -1.83
C MET A 67 22.51 0.19 -0.49
N ALA A 68 22.67 -1.04 0.02
CA ALA A 68 23.35 -1.28 1.29
C ALA A 68 24.85 -0.96 1.26
N VAL A 69 25.50 -0.94 0.09
CA VAL A 69 26.94 -0.70 -0.05
C VAL A 69 27.29 0.69 -0.57
N SER A 70 26.35 1.37 -1.24
CA SER A 70 26.57 2.69 -1.86
C SER A 70 25.51 3.69 -1.40
N TRP A 71 25.95 4.90 -0.96
CA TRP A 71 25.02 5.99 -0.61
C TRP A 71 24.40 6.65 -1.84
N HIS A 72 25.09 6.64 -2.97
CA HIS A 72 24.57 7.09 -4.25
C HIS A 72 23.42 6.17 -4.69
N ASP A 73 23.63 4.86 -4.70
CA ASP A 73 22.61 3.88 -5.06
C ASP A 73 21.42 3.91 -4.09
N PHE A 74 21.69 4.15 -2.80
CA PHE A 74 20.65 4.36 -1.79
C PHE A 74 19.79 5.57 -2.13
N LEU A 75 20.41 6.74 -2.37
CA LEU A 75 19.68 7.98 -2.61
C LEU A 75 18.79 7.90 -3.86
N PHE A 76 19.34 7.32 -4.92
CA PHE A 76 18.65 7.22 -6.22
C PHE A 76 17.85 5.93 -6.41
N ASN A 77 17.75 5.09 -5.37
CA ASN A 77 17.01 3.81 -5.45
C ASN A 77 17.51 2.91 -6.59
N SER A 78 18.84 2.77 -6.71
CA SER A 78 19.44 2.04 -7.81
C SER A 78 19.26 0.53 -7.64
N MET A 79 18.86 -0.14 -8.72
CA MET A 79 18.67 -1.58 -8.75
C MET A 79 20.02 -2.34 -8.78
N ASP A 80 21.05 -1.72 -9.35
CA ASP A 80 22.34 -2.35 -9.57
C ASP A 80 23.49 -1.49 -9.04
N LYS A 81 24.65 -2.13 -8.77
CA LYS A 81 25.84 -1.47 -8.22
C LYS A 81 26.52 -0.50 -9.18
N ALA A 82 26.23 -0.58 -10.48
CA ALA A 82 26.78 0.33 -11.47
C ALA A 82 25.94 1.61 -11.62
N GLY A 83 24.80 1.68 -10.91
CA GLY A 83 23.92 2.84 -10.97
C GLY A 83 23.25 3.04 -12.32
N LEU A 84 22.97 1.94 -13.06
CA LEU A 84 22.45 2.04 -14.42
C LEU A 84 20.96 2.36 -14.46
N MET A 85 20.16 1.73 -13.56
CA MET A 85 18.72 1.98 -13.50
C MET A 85 18.17 1.95 -12.09
N THR A 86 17.05 2.66 -11.87
CA THR A 86 16.32 2.66 -10.60
C THR A 86 15.43 1.43 -10.47
N VAL A 87 14.94 1.17 -9.26
CA VAL A 87 13.74 0.37 -9.04
C VAL A 87 12.55 1.08 -9.69
N ASP A 88 11.51 0.33 -10.09
CA ASP A 88 10.29 0.84 -10.73
C ASP A 88 9.26 1.43 -9.72
N LYS A 89 9.65 1.49 -8.44
CA LYS A 89 8.87 2.04 -7.33
C LYS A 89 9.64 3.15 -6.61
N PRO A 90 8.95 4.03 -5.86
CA PRO A 90 9.61 4.98 -4.98
C PRO A 90 10.39 4.28 -3.86
N PRO A 91 11.40 4.95 -3.27
CA PRO A 91 12.48 4.31 -2.53
C PRO A 91 12.17 3.94 -1.09
N LEU A 92 11.10 4.44 -0.47
CA LEU A 92 10.95 4.43 1.00
C LEU A 92 11.01 3.02 1.61
N ALA A 93 10.38 2.02 0.98
CA ALA A 93 10.43 0.66 1.47
C ALA A 93 11.85 0.08 1.36
N ASP A 94 12.45 0.23 0.18
CA ASP A 94 13.79 -0.24 -0.13
C ASP A 94 14.85 0.45 0.76
N TRP A 95 14.68 1.74 1.06
CA TRP A 95 15.55 2.46 2.01
C TRP A 95 15.54 1.86 3.40
N ILE A 96 14.36 1.51 3.93
CA ILE A 96 14.24 0.93 5.26
C ILE A 96 14.90 -0.45 5.30
N GLU A 97 14.69 -1.26 4.26
CA GLU A 97 15.32 -2.57 4.13
C GLU A 97 16.85 -2.45 3.93
N ALA A 98 17.32 -1.52 3.10
CA ALA A 98 18.73 -1.27 2.86
C ALA A 98 19.46 -0.80 4.13
N LEU A 99 18.84 0.05 4.96
CA LEU A 99 19.38 0.44 6.25
C LEU A 99 19.49 -0.75 7.21
N SER A 100 18.48 -1.62 7.24
CA SER A 100 18.51 -2.85 8.02
C SER A 100 19.66 -3.78 7.58
N VAL A 101 19.77 -4.00 6.25
CA VAL A 101 20.84 -4.82 5.67
C VAL A 101 22.23 -4.18 5.89
N ARG A 102 22.35 -2.86 5.86
CA ARG A 102 23.61 -2.15 6.14
C ARG A 102 24.08 -2.34 7.58
N ILE A 103 23.14 -2.43 8.54
CA ILE A 103 23.43 -2.61 9.96
C ILE A 103 23.71 -4.08 10.30
N PHE A 104 22.89 -5.01 9.80
CA PHE A 104 22.88 -6.42 10.20
C PHE A 104 23.51 -7.37 9.18
N GLY A 105 24.01 -6.84 8.06
CA GLY A 105 24.50 -7.63 6.94
C GLY A 105 23.36 -8.19 6.07
N PHE A 106 23.70 -8.62 4.84
CA PHE A 106 22.71 -9.17 3.90
C PHE A 106 22.35 -10.60 4.32
N ASN A 107 21.15 -10.77 4.85
CA ASN A 107 20.55 -12.06 5.18
C ASN A 107 19.01 -11.91 5.21
N SER A 108 18.27 -13.01 5.19
CA SER A 108 16.81 -13.02 5.11
C SER A 108 16.15 -12.25 6.26
N TYR A 109 16.69 -12.32 7.48
CA TYR A 109 16.12 -11.56 8.60
C TYR A 109 16.33 -10.06 8.44
N ALA A 110 17.53 -9.62 8.10
CA ALA A 110 17.83 -8.22 7.89
C ALA A 110 16.99 -7.62 6.75
N LEU A 111 16.72 -8.42 5.71
CA LEU A 111 15.92 -8.02 4.56
C LEU A 111 14.43 -7.95 4.88
N LEU A 112 13.87 -8.96 5.55
CA LEU A 112 12.42 -9.14 5.67
C LEU A 112 11.85 -8.66 7.02
N ALA A 113 12.65 -8.57 8.09
CA ALA A 113 12.16 -8.16 9.41
C ALA A 113 11.55 -6.74 9.42
N PRO A 114 12.04 -5.75 8.67
CA PRO A 114 11.38 -4.44 8.61
C PRO A 114 9.90 -4.54 8.19
N GLN A 115 9.58 -5.31 7.14
CA GLN A 115 8.21 -5.51 6.70
C GLN A 115 7.37 -6.26 7.75
N ALA A 116 7.94 -7.30 8.37
CA ALA A 116 7.29 -8.03 9.46
C ALA A 116 6.92 -7.11 10.65
N VAL A 117 7.82 -6.20 11.03
CA VAL A 117 7.56 -5.20 12.09
C VAL A 117 6.46 -4.22 11.66
N MET A 118 6.43 -3.80 10.40
CA MET A 118 5.36 -2.94 9.88
C MET A 118 4.00 -3.63 9.99
N GLY A 119 3.90 -4.93 9.68
CA GLY A 119 2.68 -5.71 9.87
C GLY A 119 2.21 -5.77 11.33
N ILE A 120 3.15 -5.91 12.26
CA ILE A 120 2.84 -5.87 13.71
C ILE A 120 2.31 -4.50 14.11
N ILE A 121 2.95 -3.42 13.64
CA ILE A 121 2.51 -2.04 13.89
C ILE A 121 1.13 -1.80 13.29
N SER A 122 0.87 -2.27 12.06
CA SER A 122 -0.43 -2.17 11.38
C SER A 122 -1.55 -2.78 12.22
N ALA A 123 -1.33 -3.98 12.78
CA ALA A 123 -2.29 -4.66 13.63
C ALA A 123 -2.56 -3.88 14.93
N GLY A 124 -1.51 -3.34 15.57
CA GLY A 124 -1.63 -2.51 16.76
C GLY A 124 -2.38 -1.19 16.50
N LEU A 125 -2.11 -0.54 15.38
CA LEU A 125 -2.82 0.69 14.96
C LEU A 125 -4.29 0.41 14.66
N MET A 126 -4.59 -0.71 13.98
CA MET A 126 -5.96 -1.13 13.68
C MET A 126 -6.74 -1.41 14.97
N TYR A 127 -6.14 -2.12 15.94
CA TYR A 127 -6.71 -2.30 17.27
C TYR A 127 -7.09 -0.96 17.90
N ASP A 128 -6.16 0.00 17.98
CA ASP A 128 -6.41 1.28 18.66
C ASP A 128 -7.44 2.14 17.90
N LEU A 129 -7.41 2.13 16.58
CA LEU A 129 -8.35 2.82 15.71
C LEU A 129 -9.80 2.39 15.98
N VAL A 130 -10.06 1.08 15.98
CA VAL A 130 -11.41 0.54 16.15
C VAL A 130 -11.84 0.58 17.62
N ARG A 131 -10.94 0.27 18.56
CA ARG A 131 -11.19 0.31 20.00
C ARG A 131 -11.74 1.65 20.48
N ARG A 132 -11.23 2.74 19.94
CA ARG A 132 -11.64 4.11 20.33
C ARG A 132 -13.11 4.39 20.05
N ARG A 133 -13.67 3.74 19.06
CA ARG A 133 -15.06 3.95 18.61
C ARG A 133 -16.02 2.89 19.10
N PHE A 134 -15.59 1.65 19.06
CA PHE A 134 -16.46 0.48 19.26
C PHE A 134 -16.06 -0.38 20.46
N GLY A 135 -15.09 0.07 21.26
CA GLY A 135 -14.66 -0.60 22.47
C GLY A 135 -13.60 -1.69 22.25
N ARG A 136 -13.14 -2.29 23.37
CA ARG A 136 -11.99 -3.19 23.41
C ARG A 136 -12.17 -4.46 22.58
N VAL A 137 -13.36 -5.07 22.66
CA VAL A 137 -13.67 -6.32 21.95
C VAL A 137 -13.63 -6.11 20.44
N ALA A 138 -14.26 -5.03 19.95
CA ALA A 138 -14.24 -4.70 18.53
C ALA A 138 -12.82 -4.38 18.03
N GLY A 139 -12.04 -3.65 18.85
CA GLY A 139 -10.63 -3.38 18.54
C GLY A 139 -9.80 -4.66 18.45
N PHE A 140 -9.98 -5.58 19.41
CA PHE A 140 -9.31 -6.88 19.39
C PHE A 140 -9.66 -7.68 18.13
N ALA A 141 -10.95 -7.78 17.81
CA ALA A 141 -11.42 -8.48 16.61
C ALA A 141 -10.80 -7.87 15.33
N ALA A 142 -10.79 -6.52 15.20
CA ALA A 142 -10.23 -5.86 14.04
C ALA A 142 -8.71 -6.09 13.90
N GLY A 143 -7.95 -6.02 15.01
CA GLY A 143 -6.52 -6.30 15.02
C GLY A 143 -6.21 -7.75 14.65
N ILE A 144 -6.96 -8.71 15.20
CA ILE A 144 -6.82 -10.15 14.89
C ILE A 144 -7.17 -10.40 13.42
N VAL A 145 -8.30 -9.90 12.92
CA VAL A 145 -8.68 -10.07 11.51
C VAL A 145 -7.58 -9.56 10.59
N LEU A 146 -7.02 -8.38 10.86
CA LEU A 146 -5.95 -7.84 10.03
C LEU A 146 -4.72 -8.76 10.04
N CYS A 147 -4.20 -9.11 11.22
CA CYS A 147 -2.95 -9.87 11.33
C CYS A 147 -3.08 -11.35 10.98
N THR A 148 -4.31 -11.90 10.89
CA THR A 148 -4.55 -13.29 10.47
C THR A 148 -5.03 -13.39 9.02
N THR A 149 -5.24 -12.28 8.33
CA THR A 149 -5.58 -12.29 6.90
C THR A 149 -4.40 -12.85 6.10
N PRO A 150 -4.55 -13.96 5.35
CA PRO A 150 -3.43 -14.67 4.73
C PRO A 150 -2.57 -13.78 3.83
N THR A 151 -3.19 -12.90 3.03
CA THR A 151 -2.48 -11.97 2.14
C THR A 151 -1.64 -10.97 2.94
N ILE A 152 -2.14 -10.45 4.07
CA ILE A 152 -1.40 -9.54 4.93
C ILE A 152 -0.19 -10.25 5.54
N VAL A 153 -0.37 -11.48 6.05
CA VAL A 153 0.75 -12.27 6.58
C VAL A 153 1.79 -12.54 5.49
N ALA A 154 1.35 -12.90 4.28
CA ALA A 154 2.26 -13.14 3.16
C ALA A 154 3.07 -11.89 2.80
N MET A 155 2.42 -10.71 2.72
CA MET A 155 3.09 -9.44 2.40
C MET A 155 4.02 -8.99 3.53
N SER A 156 3.63 -9.15 4.79
CA SER A 156 4.47 -8.83 5.96
C SER A 156 5.74 -9.69 6.04
N ARG A 157 5.77 -10.85 5.38
CA ARG A 157 6.91 -11.77 5.32
C ARG A 157 7.68 -11.69 4.00
N HIS A 158 7.45 -10.63 3.24
CA HIS A 158 7.99 -10.42 1.90
C HIS A 158 8.62 -9.04 1.81
N ASN A 159 9.58 -8.82 0.91
CA ASN A 159 10.23 -7.53 0.70
C ASN A 159 9.55 -6.68 -0.40
N ASN A 160 8.26 -6.85 -0.61
CA ASN A 160 7.47 -5.93 -1.42
C ASN A 160 7.08 -4.68 -0.61
N PRO A 161 6.93 -3.52 -1.26
CA PRO A 161 6.55 -2.27 -0.56
C PRO A 161 5.11 -2.25 -0.04
N ASP A 162 4.34 -3.32 -0.23
CA ASP A 162 2.91 -3.36 0.07
C ASP A 162 2.60 -3.23 1.56
N GLU A 163 3.37 -3.90 2.44
CA GLU A 163 3.09 -3.85 3.88
C GLU A 163 3.37 -2.47 4.47
N LEU A 164 4.43 -1.79 4.01
CA LEU A 164 4.66 -0.41 4.40
C LEU A 164 3.50 0.50 3.98
N LEU A 165 2.95 0.31 2.77
CA LEU A 165 1.79 1.06 2.30
C LEU A 165 0.56 0.79 3.17
N VAL A 166 0.31 -0.45 3.57
CA VAL A 166 -0.79 -0.82 4.49
C VAL A 166 -0.61 -0.11 5.83
N MET A 167 0.57 -0.19 6.44
CA MET A 167 0.88 0.48 7.70
C MET A 167 0.63 1.99 7.63
N LEU A 168 1.14 2.64 6.57
CA LEU A 168 0.98 4.08 6.37
C LEU A 168 -0.48 4.46 6.10
N SER A 169 -1.24 3.63 5.39
CA SER A 169 -2.67 3.83 5.15
C SER A 169 -3.50 3.73 6.43
N VAL A 170 -3.20 2.75 7.29
CA VAL A 170 -3.83 2.61 8.60
C VAL A 170 -3.45 3.80 9.51
N ALA A 171 -2.17 4.21 9.50
CA ALA A 171 -1.70 5.37 10.26
C ALA A 171 -2.32 6.68 9.77
N ALA A 172 -2.45 6.87 8.45
CA ALA A 172 -3.13 8.03 7.86
C ALA A 172 -4.60 8.08 8.29
N THR A 173 -5.29 6.94 8.24
CA THR A 173 -6.68 6.82 8.69
C THR A 173 -6.79 7.13 10.17
N TRP A 174 -5.89 6.61 11.00
CA TRP A 174 -5.84 6.91 12.43
C TRP A 174 -5.63 8.41 12.70
N CYS A 175 -4.67 9.05 12.02
CA CYS A 175 -4.43 10.50 12.14
C CYS A 175 -5.64 11.30 11.66
N PHE A 176 -6.25 10.93 10.54
CA PHE A 176 -7.42 11.60 9.98
C PHE A 176 -8.61 11.57 10.95
N LEU A 177 -8.89 10.41 11.54
CA LEU A 177 -9.96 10.29 12.53
C LEU A 177 -9.66 11.11 13.79
N ARG A 178 -8.38 11.20 14.19
CA ARG A 178 -7.96 12.10 15.28
C ARG A 178 -8.15 13.58 14.91
N ALA A 179 -7.97 13.94 13.63
CA ALA A 179 -8.27 15.29 13.16
C ALA A 179 -9.77 15.61 13.27
N LEU A 180 -10.63 14.68 12.84
CA LEU A 180 -12.09 14.80 12.98
C LEU A 180 -12.56 14.90 14.44
N GLU A 181 -11.93 14.14 15.36
CA GLU A 181 -12.30 14.13 16.78
C GLU A 181 -11.86 15.38 17.53
N THR A 182 -10.67 15.87 17.20
CA THR A 182 -10.01 16.91 18.02
C THR A 182 -10.03 18.29 17.39
N HIS A 183 -10.39 18.36 16.11
CA HIS A 183 -10.35 19.57 15.27
C HIS A 183 -8.98 20.28 15.30
N ARG A 184 -7.89 19.53 15.56
CA ARG A 184 -6.53 20.09 15.63
C ARG A 184 -5.79 19.89 14.30
N THR A 185 -5.31 20.96 13.71
CA THR A 185 -4.55 21.01 12.45
C THR A 185 -3.37 20.05 12.43
N LYS A 186 -2.68 19.84 13.56
CA LYS A 186 -1.56 18.91 13.64
C LYS A 186 -1.88 17.49 13.18
N TRP A 187 -3.09 17.00 13.45
CA TRP A 187 -3.48 15.66 13.02
C TRP A 187 -3.76 15.60 11.52
N MET A 188 -4.27 16.69 10.94
CA MET A 188 -4.42 16.78 9.50
C MET A 188 -3.06 16.86 8.79
N VAL A 189 -2.09 17.58 9.36
CA VAL A 189 -0.69 17.58 8.89
C VAL A 189 -0.11 16.17 8.93
N TRP A 190 -0.26 15.45 10.06
CA TRP A 190 0.21 14.06 10.15
C TRP A 190 -0.50 13.12 9.17
N THR A 191 -1.79 13.35 8.89
CA THR A 191 -2.50 12.61 7.82
C THR A 191 -1.81 12.83 6.48
N GLY A 192 -1.50 14.08 6.14
CA GLY A 192 -0.77 14.41 4.92
C GLY A 192 0.63 13.79 4.87
N VAL A 193 1.38 13.82 5.98
CA VAL A 193 2.70 13.17 6.09
C VAL A 193 2.59 11.67 5.83
N MET A 194 1.63 10.96 6.46
CA MET A 194 1.47 9.51 6.27
C MET A 194 1.10 9.15 4.84
N ILE A 195 0.20 9.94 4.20
CA ILE A 195 -0.14 9.71 2.79
C ILE A 195 1.06 10.06 1.87
N GLY A 196 1.82 11.11 2.19
CA GLY A 196 3.04 11.49 1.46
C GLY A 196 4.12 10.39 1.53
N LEU A 197 4.36 9.81 2.70
CA LEU A 197 5.23 8.63 2.86
C LEU A 197 4.67 7.41 2.10
N GLY A 198 3.35 7.23 2.07
CA GLY A 198 2.70 6.22 1.24
C GLY A 198 2.93 6.46 -0.25
N PHE A 199 2.95 7.72 -0.69
CA PHE A 199 3.30 8.08 -2.05
C PHE A 199 4.77 7.74 -2.36
N GLU A 200 5.69 7.99 -1.44
CA GLU A 200 7.10 7.57 -1.51
C GLU A 200 7.29 6.05 -1.38
N THR A 201 6.20 5.30 -1.19
CA THR A 201 6.19 3.83 -1.17
C THR A 201 5.61 3.26 -2.45
N LYS A 202 4.45 3.75 -2.90
CA LYS A 202 3.71 3.16 -4.05
C LYS A 202 2.90 4.19 -4.85
N MET A 203 3.34 5.46 -4.88
CA MET A 203 2.79 6.57 -5.67
C MET A 203 1.25 6.66 -5.64
N GLY A 204 0.60 6.55 -6.80
CA GLY A 204 -0.82 6.79 -6.98
C GLY A 204 -1.76 5.98 -6.08
N VAL A 205 -1.34 4.78 -5.66
CA VAL A 205 -2.14 3.93 -4.77
C VAL A 205 -2.41 4.58 -3.41
N ALA A 206 -1.41 5.29 -2.85
CA ALA A 206 -1.57 6.01 -1.58
C ALA A 206 -2.63 7.12 -1.64
N LEU A 207 -2.84 7.71 -2.82
CA LEU A 207 -3.80 8.80 -3.00
C LEU A 207 -5.26 8.33 -3.02
N MET A 208 -5.52 7.01 -3.08
CA MET A 208 -6.87 6.46 -3.06
C MET A 208 -7.65 6.76 -1.78
N LEU A 209 -6.96 7.13 -0.69
CA LEU A 209 -7.57 7.56 0.56
C LEU A 209 -8.20 8.97 0.47
N LEU A 210 -7.65 9.83 -0.40
CA LEU A 210 -7.99 11.26 -0.42
C LEU A 210 -9.47 11.53 -0.73
N PRO A 211 -10.11 10.90 -1.74
CA PRO A 211 -11.52 11.19 -2.03
C PRO A 211 -12.45 10.93 -0.84
N ALA A 212 -12.23 9.80 -0.15
CA ALA A 212 -13.03 9.42 1.00
C ALA A 212 -12.77 10.35 2.21
N PHE A 213 -11.51 10.69 2.46
CA PHE A 213 -11.14 11.59 3.55
C PHE A 213 -11.66 13.01 3.31
N PHE A 214 -11.55 13.50 2.08
CA PHE A 214 -12.11 14.81 1.72
C PHE A 214 -13.63 14.84 1.89
N LEU A 215 -14.33 13.80 1.41
CA LEU A 215 -15.77 13.69 1.56
C LEU A 215 -16.19 13.64 3.05
N ALA A 216 -15.50 12.84 3.87
CA ALA A 216 -15.76 12.75 5.30
C ALA A 216 -15.52 14.08 6.02
N TRP A 217 -14.40 14.75 5.68
CA TRP A 217 -14.05 16.05 6.22
C TRP A 217 -15.08 17.11 5.87
N ALA A 218 -15.45 17.22 4.59
CA ALA A 218 -16.45 18.14 4.10
C ALA A 218 -17.82 17.88 4.74
N TRP A 219 -18.22 16.60 4.84
CA TRP A 219 -19.50 16.22 5.44
C TRP A 219 -19.63 16.66 6.90
N VAL A 220 -18.58 16.47 7.69
CA VAL A 220 -18.59 16.81 9.13
C VAL A 220 -18.54 18.32 9.37
N HIS A 221 -17.75 19.06 8.58
CA HIS A 221 -17.50 20.47 8.82
C HIS A 221 -18.42 21.42 8.05
N TRP A 222 -19.10 20.96 7.00
CA TRP A 222 -19.98 21.82 6.20
C TRP A 222 -21.22 22.22 6.98
N ASP A 223 -21.35 23.52 7.26
CA ASP A 223 -22.54 24.11 7.88
C ASP A 223 -23.25 25.03 6.89
N ARG A 224 -24.50 24.68 6.54
CA ARG A 224 -25.30 25.47 5.59
C ARG A 224 -25.63 26.87 6.08
N SER A 225 -25.63 27.08 7.41
CA SER A 225 -25.95 28.37 8.01
C SER A 225 -24.84 29.41 7.88
N LEU A 226 -23.57 28.95 7.69
CA LEU A 226 -22.39 29.81 7.65
C LEU A 226 -22.09 30.41 6.27
N GLY A 227 -22.80 29.99 5.23
CA GLY A 227 -22.49 30.34 3.85
C GLY A 227 -21.11 29.86 3.39
N VAL A 228 -20.67 30.26 2.19
CA VAL A 228 -19.41 29.81 1.62
C VAL A 228 -18.20 30.28 2.41
N ARG A 229 -18.18 31.58 2.81
CA ARG A 229 -17.05 32.19 3.54
C ARG A 229 -16.82 31.56 4.91
N GLY A 230 -17.88 31.28 5.67
CA GLY A 230 -17.80 30.64 6.97
C GLY A 230 -17.28 29.17 6.86
N ASN A 231 -17.65 28.51 5.79
CA ASN A 231 -17.20 27.14 5.49
C ASN A 231 -15.76 27.06 4.98
N LEU A 232 -15.16 28.14 4.48
CA LEU A 232 -13.76 28.15 4.04
C LEU A 232 -12.75 28.01 5.20
N ALA A 233 -13.14 28.32 6.43
CA ALA A 233 -12.23 28.20 7.58
C ALA A 233 -11.74 26.78 7.82
N TRP A 234 -12.59 25.76 7.61
CA TRP A 234 -12.18 24.35 7.74
C TRP A 234 -11.27 23.89 6.59
N PHE A 235 -11.34 24.56 5.44
CA PHE A 235 -10.50 24.26 4.28
C PHE A 235 -9.02 24.54 4.57
N GLY A 236 -8.73 25.54 5.43
CA GLY A 236 -7.36 25.85 5.84
C GLY A 236 -6.64 24.66 6.49
N GLN A 237 -7.33 23.85 7.30
CA GLN A 237 -6.73 22.64 7.88
C GLN A 237 -6.46 21.57 6.82
N ALA A 238 -7.37 21.38 5.86
CA ALA A 238 -7.17 20.46 4.73
C ALA A 238 -5.99 20.90 3.85
N LEU A 239 -5.80 22.22 3.63
CA LEU A 239 -4.65 22.77 2.90
C LEU A 239 -3.31 22.43 3.58
N TRP A 240 -3.21 22.56 4.91
CA TRP A 240 -2.00 22.17 5.63
C TRP A 240 -1.71 20.66 5.50
N GLY A 241 -2.74 19.82 5.53
CA GLY A 241 -2.59 18.39 5.23
C GLY A 241 -2.13 18.13 3.81
N GLY A 242 -2.72 18.82 2.83
CA GLY A 242 -2.33 18.74 1.42
C GLY A 242 -0.90 19.23 1.17
N LEU A 243 -0.49 20.32 1.83
CA LEU A 243 0.88 20.83 1.75
C LEU A 243 1.88 19.83 2.34
N ALA A 244 1.57 19.24 3.50
CA ALA A 244 2.42 18.23 4.11
C ALA A 244 2.56 16.99 3.20
N LEU A 245 1.45 16.53 2.58
CA LEU A 245 1.48 15.46 1.60
C LEU A 245 2.37 15.82 0.41
N ALA A 246 2.20 17.02 -0.15
CA ALA A 246 2.98 17.45 -1.32
C ALA A 246 4.48 17.55 -1.00
N VAL A 247 4.85 18.16 0.14
CA VAL A 247 6.24 18.29 0.55
C VAL A 247 6.90 16.93 0.77
N VAL A 248 6.22 16.02 1.49
CA VAL A 248 6.78 14.70 1.78
C VAL A 248 6.75 13.80 0.55
N GLY A 249 5.61 13.73 -0.16
CA GLY A 249 5.44 12.79 -1.28
C GLY A 249 6.16 13.21 -2.55
N LEU A 250 6.52 14.49 -2.70
CA LEU A 250 7.29 14.95 -3.85
C LEU A 250 8.79 15.13 -3.55
N ALA A 251 9.25 14.78 -2.33
CA ALA A 251 10.64 14.99 -1.94
C ALA A 251 11.61 14.25 -2.86
N TRP A 252 11.46 12.94 -3.02
CA TRP A 252 12.30 12.15 -3.92
C TRP A 252 12.00 12.41 -5.41
N PRO A 253 10.75 12.50 -5.89
CA PRO A 253 10.47 12.90 -7.26
C PRO A 253 11.12 14.22 -7.68
N VAL A 254 11.10 15.24 -6.81
CA VAL A 254 11.75 16.53 -7.11
C VAL A 254 13.27 16.38 -7.14
N LEU A 255 13.87 15.60 -6.22
CA LEU A 255 15.28 15.27 -6.25
C LEU A 255 15.65 14.64 -7.60
N MET A 256 14.91 13.61 -8.04
CA MET A 256 15.14 12.95 -9.33
C MET A 256 14.98 13.89 -10.52
N TRP A 257 14.01 14.79 -10.47
CA TRP A 257 13.76 15.77 -11.53
C TRP A 257 14.84 16.82 -11.63
N LEU A 258 15.37 17.30 -10.49
CA LEU A 258 16.42 18.32 -10.43
C LEU A 258 17.81 17.76 -10.75
N THR A 259 18.03 16.46 -10.63
CA THR A 259 19.32 15.83 -10.91
C THR A 259 19.46 15.57 -12.41
N PRO A 260 20.53 16.05 -13.06
CA PRO A 260 20.78 15.78 -14.48
C PRO A 260 20.80 14.27 -14.78
N ALA A 261 20.35 13.89 -15.98
CA ALA A 261 20.28 12.48 -16.38
C ALA A 261 21.64 11.76 -16.40
N ALA A 262 22.73 12.50 -16.53
CA ALA A 262 24.11 11.98 -16.50
C ALA A 262 24.56 11.60 -15.08
N ASP A 263 23.96 12.20 -14.05
CA ASP A 263 24.37 12.07 -12.65
C ASP A 263 23.43 11.16 -11.84
N ARG A 264 22.46 10.52 -12.48
CA ARG A 264 21.50 9.61 -11.85
C ARG A 264 21.21 8.39 -12.72
N PRO A 265 20.76 7.27 -12.12
CA PRO A 265 20.31 6.10 -12.87
C PRO A 265 19.14 6.41 -13.82
N TRP A 266 19.00 5.61 -14.86
CA TRP A 266 17.81 5.62 -15.71
C TRP A 266 16.57 5.26 -14.90
N ILE A 267 15.50 6.02 -15.05
CA ILE A 267 14.24 5.79 -14.33
C ILE A 267 13.52 4.59 -14.94
N SER A 268 13.55 3.46 -14.25
CA SER A 268 12.90 2.22 -14.67
C SER A 268 11.38 2.38 -14.83
N GLY A 269 10.81 1.67 -15.79
CA GLY A 269 9.37 1.79 -16.12
C GLY A 269 9.01 2.98 -16.99
N THR A 270 10.01 3.75 -17.48
CA THR A 270 9.81 4.88 -18.40
C THR A 270 10.60 4.70 -19.69
N THR A 271 10.09 5.27 -20.78
CA THR A 271 10.76 5.29 -22.09
C THR A 271 11.53 6.59 -22.33
N ASP A 272 11.26 7.62 -21.55
CA ASP A 272 11.77 8.99 -21.69
C ASP A 272 12.68 9.42 -20.52
N ASN A 273 13.02 8.50 -19.61
CA ASN A 273 13.81 8.79 -18.41
C ASN A 273 13.21 9.91 -17.53
N SER A 274 11.87 10.05 -17.53
CA SER A 274 11.16 11.10 -16.78
C SER A 274 10.49 10.54 -15.53
N ILE A 275 10.74 11.21 -14.38
CA ILE A 275 10.06 10.84 -13.13
C ILE A 275 8.54 11.08 -13.22
N TRP A 276 8.12 12.07 -14.02
CA TRP A 276 6.71 12.35 -14.20
C TRP A 276 6.00 11.25 -14.99
N SER A 277 6.69 10.66 -15.98
CA SER A 277 6.20 9.48 -16.71
C SER A 277 6.09 8.25 -15.80
N LEU A 278 7.00 8.11 -14.83
CA LEU A 278 6.89 7.07 -13.81
C LEU A 278 5.64 7.28 -12.92
N ILE A 279 5.39 8.52 -12.47
CA ILE A 279 4.29 8.86 -11.56
C ILE A 279 2.93 8.71 -12.25
N VAL A 280 2.75 9.39 -13.40
CA VAL A 280 1.45 9.49 -14.06
C VAL A 280 1.17 8.27 -14.94
N GLY A 281 2.18 7.81 -15.67
CA GLY A 281 2.11 6.65 -16.55
C GLY A 281 2.18 5.35 -15.77
N TYR A 282 3.38 4.87 -15.50
CA TYR A 282 3.62 3.51 -14.99
C TYR A 282 2.98 3.20 -13.63
N ASN A 283 3.11 4.10 -12.64
CA ASN A 283 2.55 3.92 -11.29
C ASN A 283 1.22 4.65 -11.06
N GLY A 284 0.67 5.31 -12.08
CA GLY A 284 -0.57 6.06 -12.02
C GLY A 284 -1.65 5.51 -12.94
N LEU A 285 -2.12 6.36 -13.87
CA LEU A 285 -3.21 6.06 -14.79
C LEU A 285 -2.92 4.90 -15.74
N GLY A 286 -1.66 4.64 -16.09
CA GLY A 286 -1.27 3.53 -16.96
C GLY A 286 -1.72 2.17 -16.43
N ARG A 287 -1.80 2.00 -15.11
CA ARG A 287 -2.31 0.76 -14.49
C ARG A 287 -3.82 0.57 -14.65
N VAL A 288 -4.55 1.66 -14.90
CA VAL A 288 -6.00 1.60 -15.12
C VAL A 288 -6.31 1.40 -16.60
N SER A 289 -5.43 1.89 -17.48
CA SER A 289 -5.59 1.86 -18.95
C SER A 289 -4.91 0.69 -19.66
N GLY A 290 -4.32 -0.25 -18.93
CA GLY A 290 -3.73 -1.45 -19.53
C GLY A 290 -2.37 -1.18 -20.19
N GLN A 291 -1.41 -0.67 -19.44
CA GLN A 291 -0.06 -0.44 -19.95
C GLN A 291 0.69 -1.77 -20.13
N ALA A 292 1.19 -2.02 -21.33
CA ALA A 292 2.10 -3.12 -21.62
C ALA A 292 3.38 -2.93 -20.80
N GLY A 293 3.71 -3.86 -19.89
CA GLY A 293 4.95 -3.82 -19.10
C GLY A 293 4.78 -3.89 -17.58
N GLY A 294 3.56 -4.11 -17.04
CA GLY A 294 3.37 -4.44 -15.62
C GLY A 294 3.96 -5.83 -15.27
N PRO A 295 4.16 -6.17 -13.96
CA PRO A 295 4.72 -7.45 -13.54
C PRO A 295 3.80 -8.66 -13.79
N GLY A 296 3.23 -8.75 -14.95
CA GLY A 296 2.37 -9.80 -15.50
C GLY A 296 2.24 -9.69 -17.02
N GLY A 297 2.74 -8.61 -17.60
CA GLY A 297 2.86 -8.47 -19.04
C GLY A 297 4.12 -9.20 -19.51
N GLY A 298 3.95 -10.35 -20.14
CA GLY A 298 5.03 -11.15 -20.68
C GLY A 298 5.98 -10.34 -21.54
N ALA A 299 7.26 -10.70 -21.49
CA ALA A 299 8.32 -10.21 -22.35
C ALA A 299 7.93 -10.36 -23.84
N GLY A 300 7.32 -9.34 -24.40
CA GLY A 300 6.90 -9.28 -25.79
C GLY A 300 6.73 -7.84 -26.21
N GLY A 301 7.83 -7.15 -26.54
CA GLY A 301 7.67 -5.84 -27.07
C GLY A 301 8.92 -4.99 -27.24
N PHE A 302 10.05 -5.55 -27.60
CA PHE A 302 11.00 -4.86 -28.46
C PHE A 302 10.50 -5.04 -29.91
N GLY A 303 9.63 -4.22 -30.36
CA GLY A 303 9.08 -4.25 -31.70
C GLY A 303 8.38 -2.95 -32.00
N GLY A 304 9.14 -1.91 -32.35
CA GLY A 304 8.63 -0.65 -32.87
C GLY A 304 7.77 -0.95 -34.10
N ARG A 305 6.53 -0.49 -34.07
CA ARG A 305 5.68 -0.39 -35.24
C ARG A 305 6.18 0.77 -36.11
N ALA A 306 7.19 0.50 -36.93
CA ALA A 306 7.52 1.31 -38.08
C ALA A 306 6.57 0.95 -39.22
N GLY A 307 6.09 2.00 -39.89
CA GLY A 307 5.03 2.00 -40.86
C GLY A 307 5.23 1.07 -42.04
N ALA A 308 4.13 0.83 -42.70
CA ALA A 308 3.95 0.12 -43.95
C ALA A 308 4.82 0.71 -45.07
N GLY A 309 5.41 -0.16 -45.89
CA GLY A 309 5.90 0.18 -47.22
C GLY A 309 6.99 -0.75 -47.73
N GLY A 310 6.67 -1.66 -48.66
CA GLY A 310 7.53 -2.04 -49.76
C GLY A 310 8.49 -3.21 -49.62
N GLY A 311 8.10 -4.31 -50.15
CA GLY A 311 8.77 -5.14 -51.17
C GLY A 311 10.24 -5.61 -50.97
N GLY A 312 10.43 -6.93 -51.05
CA GLY A 312 11.53 -7.44 -51.84
C GLY A 312 12.58 -8.30 -51.09
N ALA A 313 12.60 -9.55 -51.50
CA ALA A 313 13.76 -10.44 -51.70
C ALA A 313 14.46 -11.04 -50.48
N GLY A 314 14.37 -12.37 -50.43
CA GLY A 314 15.06 -13.26 -49.52
C GLY A 314 16.57 -13.33 -49.75
N PHE A 315 17.26 -13.73 -48.71
CA PHE A 315 18.49 -14.50 -48.78
C PHE A 315 18.56 -15.40 -47.53
N GLY A 316 18.48 -16.70 -47.79
CA GLY A 316 18.77 -17.73 -46.79
C GLY A 316 20.27 -17.79 -46.53
N HIS A 317 20.64 -17.96 -45.29
CA HIS A 317 21.90 -18.58 -44.91
C HIS A 317 21.70 -19.44 -43.68
N SER A 318 21.73 -20.73 -43.96
CA SER A 318 22.00 -21.79 -42.98
C SER A 318 23.45 -21.75 -42.56
N THR A 319 23.74 -21.65 -41.28
CA THR A 319 24.99 -22.19 -40.73
C THR A 319 24.71 -22.96 -39.45
N THR A 320 25.01 -24.24 -39.55
CA THR A 320 25.13 -25.23 -38.51
C THR A 320 26.19 -24.90 -37.45
N GLY A 321 25.94 -25.28 -36.23
CA GLY A 321 26.98 -25.81 -35.36
C GLY A 321 27.26 -25.02 -34.09
N GLY A 322 27.05 -25.66 -32.95
CA GLY A 322 27.71 -25.32 -31.69
C GLY A 322 26.85 -25.46 -30.45
N ALA A 323 26.59 -26.70 -30.05
CA ALA A 323 26.07 -27.02 -28.73
C ALA A 323 27.13 -26.71 -27.66
N LEU A 324 26.81 -25.89 -26.68
CA LEU A 324 27.51 -25.83 -25.39
C LEU A 324 26.68 -26.54 -24.34
N PRO A 325 27.31 -27.37 -23.46
CA PRO A 325 26.59 -28.21 -22.54
C PRO A 325 26.23 -27.54 -21.24
N GLY A 326 24.99 -27.74 -20.82
CA GLY A 326 24.57 -28.05 -19.45
C GLY A 326 24.67 -26.98 -18.39
N PHE A 327 23.53 -26.30 -18.16
CA PHE A 327 23.11 -26.00 -16.81
C PHE A 327 21.67 -26.47 -16.64
N SER A 328 21.57 -27.63 -16.00
CA SER A 328 20.30 -28.24 -15.60
C SER A 328 19.71 -27.50 -14.42
N GLY A 329 18.54 -26.97 -14.58
CA GLY A 329 17.34 -27.08 -13.79
C GLY A 329 17.41 -26.87 -12.30
N GLY A 330 17.06 -25.68 -11.86
CA GLY A 330 16.43 -25.48 -10.55
C GLY A 330 14.92 -25.48 -10.74
N THR A 331 14.25 -26.52 -10.31
CA THR A 331 12.81 -26.68 -10.33
C THR A 331 12.17 -25.69 -9.35
N ASN A 332 11.32 -24.81 -9.87
CA ASN A 332 10.45 -23.96 -9.08
C ASN A 332 9.42 -24.81 -8.32
N PRO A 333 9.38 -24.81 -6.98
CA PRO A 333 8.44 -25.62 -6.22
C PRO A 333 6.98 -25.13 -6.24
N PHE A 334 6.64 -24.10 -7.02
CA PHE A 334 5.28 -23.58 -7.14
C PHE A 334 4.56 -23.93 -8.46
N SER A 335 5.07 -24.86 -9.25
CA SER A 335 4.33 -25.44 -10.38
C SER A 335 3.63 -26.74 -9.95
N GLY A 336 2.68 -26.62 -9.03
CA GLY A 336 1.86 -27.70 -8.52
C GLY A 336 0.47 -27.73 -9.14
N HIS A 337 0.22 -28.70 -10.03
CA HIS A 337 -1.07 -29.33 -10.34
C HIS A 337 -2.23 -28.43 -10.82
N GLY A 338 -2.19 -28.05 -12.09
CA GLY A 338 -3.40 -27.71 -12.83
C GLY A 338 -4.03 -28.95 -13.45
N GLY A 339 -5.12 -29.46 -12.85
CA GLY A 339 -5.97 -30.48 -13.44
C GLY A 339 -6.57 -29.98 -14.76
N ARG A 340 -6.33 -30.73 -15.85
CA ARG A 340 -7.01 -30.59 -17.14
C ARG A 340 -8.48 -30.94 -16.99
N LEU A 341 -9.38 -29.99 -17.19
CA LEU A 341 -10.75 -30.29 -17.64
C LEU A 341 -11.18 -29.24 -18.67
N GLY A 342 -11.37 -29.74 -19.91
CA GLY A 342 -12.42 -29.35 -20.85
C GLY A 342 -12.38 -27.98 -21.51
N GLY A 343 -11.92 -27.96 -22.77
CA GLY A 343 -12.52 -27.44 -23.97
C GLY A 343 -13.19 -26.05 -23.99
N GLY A 344 -12.61 -25.11 -24.75
CA GLY A 344 -13.26 -23.90 -25.20
C GLY A 344 -12.28 -23.02 -25.97
N ALA A 345 -12.34 -23.07 -27.29
CA ALA A 345 -11.58 -22.24 -28.21
C ALA A 345 -11.97 -20.76 -28.07
N GLY A 346 -10.99 -19.86 -28.13
CA GLY A 346 -11.23 -18.48 -28.50
C GLY A 346 -10.55 -17.45 -27.60
N GLY A 347 -9.59 -16.71 -28.14
CA GLY A 347 -9.21 -15.40 -27.67
C GLY A 347 -7.95 -15.38 -26.81
N GLY A 348 -6.81 -14.99 -27.40
CA GLY A 348 -5.60 -14.60 -26.69
C GLY A 348 -5.88 -13.42 -25.74
N GLY A 349 -6.21 -13.72 -24.50
CA GLY A 349 -6.33 -12.75 -23.42
C GLY A 349 -5.10 -12.86 -22.55
N ASN A 350 -4.35 -11.79 -22.44
CA ASN A 350 -3.31 -11.59 -21.44
C ASN A 350 -3.93 -11.92 -20.07
N SER A 351 -3.50 -13.01 -19.43
CA SER A 351 -3.91 -13.34 -18.07
C SER A 351 -3.27 -12.35 -17.11
N THR A 352 -3.96 -11.23 -16.87
CA THR A 352 -3.57 -10.27 -15.86
C THR A 352 -3.62 -10.94 -14.48
N PHE A 353 -2.60 -10.71 -13.66
CA PHE A 353 -2.57 -11.16 -12.27
C PHE A 353 -3.85 -10.70 -11.56
N GLY A 354 -4.65 -11.65 -11.10
CA GLY A 354 -5.96 -11.36 -10.48
C GLY A 354 -7.18 -11.53 -11.41
N GLY A 355 -7.01 -12.04 -12.65
CA GLY A 355 -8.11 -12.33 -13.59
C GLY A 355 -8.61 -11.10 -14.35
N ASN A 356 -9.65 -11.31 -15.16
CA ASN A 356 -10.24 -10.28 -16.02
C ASN A 356 -10.81 -9.11 -15.22
N THR A 357 -10.67 -7.89 -15.75
CA THR A 357 -11.26 -6.68 -15.15
C THR A 357 -12.79 -6.77 -15.15
N GLY A 358 -13.42 -6.33 -14.06
CA GLY A 358 -14.87 -6.33 -13.92
C GLY A 358 -15.33 -6.25 -12.48
N VAL A 359 -16.62 -6.01 -12.29
CA VAL A 359 -17.26 -5.78 -10.97
C VAL A 359 -17.02 -6.94 -9.99
N PHE A 360 -16.94 -8.17 -10.49
CA PHE A 360 -16.75 -9.37 -9.67
C PHE A 360 -15.30 -9.83 -9.55
N ARG A 361 -14.34 -9.07 -10.08
CA ARG A 361 -12.92 -9.43 -10.04
C ARG A 361 -12.40 -9.74 -8.64
N LEU A 362 -12.81 -8.95 -7.65
CA LEU A 362 -12.39 -9.13 -6.26
C LEU A 362 -12.99 -10.37 -5.58
N LEU A 363 -13.98 -11.01 -6.24
CA LEU A 363 -14.66 -12.21 -5.76
C LEU A 363 -14.30 -13.45 -6.58
N ASN A 364 -13.36 -13.34 -7.53
CA ASN A 364 -12.90 -14.49 -8.31
C ASN A 364 -12.10 -15.49 -7.47
N ASP A 365 -11.81 -16.68 -8.01
CA ASP A 365 -11.14 -17.76 -7.29
C ASP A 365 -9.74 -17.35 -6.76
N ALA A 366 -9.03 -16.46 -7.46
CA ALA A 366 -7.70 -16.02 -7.08
C ALA A 366 -7.70 -15.01 -5.92
N LEU A 367 -8.64 -14.06 -5.90
CA LEU A 367 -8.70 -12.97 -4.92
C LEU A 367 -9.75 -13.21 -3.83
N GLY A 368 -10.86 -13.87 -4.18
CA GLY A 368 -11.98 -14.12 -3.28
C GLY A 368 -11.60 -15.00 -2.10
N SER A 369 -10.78 -16.01 -2.34
CA SER A 369 -10.30 -16.92 -1.28
C SER A 369 -9.36 -16.23 -0.26
N GLN A 370 -8.69 -15.14 -0.65
CA GLN A 370 -7.69 -14.47 0.20
C GLN A 370 -8.30 -13.39 1.09
N ALA A 371 -9.10 -12.50 0.55
CA ALA A 371 -9.71 -11.38 1.28
C ALA A 371 -11.14 -11.07 0.84
N GLY A 372 -11.60 -11.57 -0.32
CA GLY A 372 -12.90 -11.25 -0.89
C GLY A 372 -14.08 -11.68 -0.02
N TRP A 373 -13.93 -12.73 0.77
CA TRP A 373 -14.94 -13.18 1.73
C TRP A 373 -15.25 -12.14 2.83
N LEU A 374 -14.28 -11.25 3.15
CA LEU A 374 -14.49 -10.15 4.09
C LEU A 374 -15.37 -9.05 3.52
N LEU A 375 -15.46 -8.91 2.18
CA LEU A 375 -16.22 -7.86 1.53
C LEU A 375 -17.72 -7.95 1.85
N GLY A 376 -18.28 -9.15 1.87
CA GLY A 376 -19.67 -9.36 2.23
C GLY A 376 -19.99 -8.86 3.65
N GLY A 377 -19.14 -9.24 4.61
CA GLY A 377 -19.26 -8.78 6.00
C GLY A 377 -19.08 -7.26 6.12
N ALA A 378 -18.12 -6.67 5.37
CA ALA A 378 -17.90 -5.23 5.37
C ALA A 378 -19.12 -4.46 4.82
N VAL A 379 -19.74 -4.93 3.73
CA VAL A 379 -20.95 -4.32 3.16
C VAL A 379 -22.11 -4.37 4.16
N VAL A 380 -22.34 -5.51 4.80
CA VAL A 380 -23.38 -5.66 5.84
C VAL A 380 -23.11 -4.70 7.01
N ALA A 381 -21.88 -4.62 7.48
CA ALA A 381 -21.47 -3.71 8.56
C ALA A 381 -21.69 -2.23 8.19
N ILE A 382 -21.36 -1.85 6.97
CA ILE A 382 -21.57 -0.48 6.46
C ILE A 382 -23.06 -0.17 6.41
N ILE A 383 -23.89 -1.06 5.86
CA ILE A 383 -25.35 -0.87 5.80
C ILE A 383 -25.93 -0.73 7.23
N ALA A 384 -25.52 -1.59 8.16
CA ALA A 384 -25.94 -1.51 9.55
C ALA A 384 -25.54 -0.18 10.19
N LEU A 385 -24.29 0.29 9.98
CA LEU A 385 -23.82 1.57 10.50
C LEU A 385 -24.54 2.76 9.87
N ILE A 386 -24.86 2.72 8.57
CA ILE A 386 -25.70 3.74 7.90
C ILE A 386 -27.09 3.79 8.55
N ALA A 387 -27.71 2.64 8.77
CA ALA A 387 -29.04 2.56 9.39
C ALA A 387 -29.02 3.11 10.83
N LEU A 388 -27.99 2.81 11.60
CA LEU A 388 -27.82 3.27 12.98
C LEU A 388 -27.50 4.76 13.09
N THR A 389 -26.56 5.28 12.30
CA THR A 389 -26.13 6.68 12.34
C THR A 389 -27.11 7.59 11.61
N ARG A 390 -27.90 7.03 10.68
CA ARG A 390 -28.76 7.76 9.73
C ARG A 390 -28.01 8.91 9.03
N LEU A 391 -26.68 8.75 8.89
CA LEU A 391 -25.74 9.76 8.34
C LEU A 391 -25.92 11.17 8.95
N ARG A 392 -26.25 11.25 10.23
CA ARG A 392 -26.41 12.55 10.90
C ARG A 392 -25.05 13.25 10.99
N ARG A 393 -24.97 14.50 10.51
CA ARG A 393 -23.72 15.28 10.46
C ARG A 393 -23.07 15.48 11.84
N LYS A 394 -23.86 15.62 12.89
CA LYS A 394 -23.38 15.79 14.27
C LYS A 394 -22.99 14.50 14.97
N ASP A 395 -23.24 13.33 14.34
CA ASP A 395 -22.82 12.05 14.91
C ASP A 395 -21.32 11.83 14.59
N PRO A 396 -20.47 11.69 15.61
CA PRO A 396 -19.04 11.47 15.41
C PRO A 396 -18.72 10.20 14.64
N ASN A 397 -19.62 9.22 14.59
CA ASN A 397 -19.45 7.97 13.84
C ASN A 397 -19.72 8.15 12.35
N THR A 398 -20.45 9.19 11.93
CA THR A 398 -20.72 9.43 10.50
C THR A 398 -19.44 9.74 9.73
N GLY A 399 -18.56 10.59 10.29
CA GLY A 399 -17.27 10.90 9.66
C GLY A 399 -16.38 9.65 9.53
N PHE A 400 -16.34 8.81 10.57
CA PHE A 400 -15.65 7.52 10.53
C PHE A 400 -16.21 6.63 9.42
N LEU A 401 -17.54 6.46 9.40
CA LEU A 401 -18.22 5.62 8.41
C LEU A 401 -17.93 6.09 6.97
N ILE A 402 -18.05 7.39 6.68
CA ILE A 402 -17.79 7.94 5.35
C ILE A 402 -16.32 7.71 4.95
N ALA A 403 -15.37 7.92 5.86
CA ALA A 403 -13.95 7.70 5.57
C ALA A 403 -13.66 6.23 5.23
N ILE A 404 -14.14 5.29 6.05
CA ILE A 404 -13.86 3.86 5.86
C ILE A 404 -14.64 3.28 4.66
N ALA A 405 -15.96 3.54 4.61
CA ALA A 405 -16.80 3.04 3.52
C ALA A 405 -16.40 3.68 2.17
N GLY A 406 -16.12 4.98 2.17
CA GLY A 406 -15.63 5.68 0.99
C GLY A 406 -14.29 5.12 0.50
N THR A 407 -13.35 4.84 1.40
CA THR A 407 -12.08 4.18 1.05
C THR A 407 -12.32 2.80 0.46
N LEU A 408 -13.19 1.99 1.06
CA LEU A 408 -13.53 0.66 0.53
C LEU A 408 -14.11 0.77 -0.90
N VAL A 409 -15.00 1.72 -1.13
CA VAL A 409 -15.60 1.94 -2.46
C VAL A 409 -14.53 2.38 -3.46
N VAL A 410 -13.70 3.38 -3.14
CA VAL A 410 -12.66 3.88 -4.05
C VAL A 410 -11.67 2.78 -4.39
N VAL A 411 -11.14 2.09 -3.38
CA VAL A 411 -10.17 1.00 -3.57
C VAL A 411 -10.83 -0.16 -4.33
N GLY A 412 -12.05 -0.54 -3.94
CA GLY A 412 -12.80 -1.61 -4.60
C GLY A 412 -13.04 -1.32 -6.08
N VAL A 413 -13.48 -0.11 -6.44
CA VAL A 413 -13.69 0.29 -7.83
C VAL A 413 -12.37 0.29 -8.60
N VAL A 414 -11.33 0.93 -8.07
CA VAL A 414 -10.04 0.99 -8.78
C VAL A 414 -9.49 -0.41 -9.03
N PHE A 415 -9.44 -1.29 -8.02
CA PHE A 415 -8.90 -2.64 -8.19
C PHE A 415 -9.81 -3.58 -9.01
N SER A 416 -11.10 -3.30 -9.11
CA SER A 416 -12.00 -4.06 -10.00
C SER A 416 -11.71 -3.77 -11.48
N PHE A 417 -11.31 -2.55 -11.82
CA PHE A 417 -11.13 -2.10 -13.19
C PHE A 417 -9.67 -1.83 -13.59
N ALA A 418 -8.72 -1.86 -12.65
CA ALA A 418 -7.30 -1.77 -12.98
C ALA A 418 -6.85 -3.00 -13.77
N SER A 419 -6.18 -2.80 -14.89
CA SER A 419 -5.70 -3.84 -15.83
C SER A 419 -4.22 -4.14 -15.58
#